data_3e5048d69aca8208d71b883c48d427a5
#
_entry.id   3e5048d69aca8208d71b883c48d427a5
#
_cell.length_a   1.000
_cell.length_b   1.000
_cell.length_c   1.000
_cell.angle_alpha   90.00
_cell.angle_beta   90.00
_cell.angle_gamma   90.00
#
_symmetry.space_group_name_H-M   'P 1'
#
loop_
_entity.id
_entity.type
_entity.pdbx_description
1 polymer ?
#
loop_
_entity_poly.entity_id
_entity_poly.type
_entity_poly.pdbx_seq_one_letter_code
_entity_poly.pdbx_strand_id
1 'polypeptide(L)'
;MPYFKDAGEVYATIGKLFEDLASDEELAPKFRKANTIVQYRYREPESRITVKMIEGEEGQVDFGETLLEPEVVMTMEADTAHRFWLGQVNVTGALARGQMKAKGPVAKILKLVPLVKPVFPRYRRQLEDAGRRDLLEAS
;
A
#
# COMPACT_ATOMS: atom_id res chain seq x y z
N MET A 1 9.71 -17.05 -6.97
CA MET A 1 9.32 -17.29 -5.56
C MET A 1 8.73 -16.02 -4.97
N PRO A 2 7.54 -16.07 -4.37
CA PRO A 2 6.98 -14.92 -3.71
C PRO A 2 7.82 -14.48 -2.51
N TYR A 3 7.91 -13.19 -2.29
CA TYR A 3 8.62 -12.65 -1.13
C TYR A 3 7.91 -12.94 0.19
N PHE A 4 6.59 -13.04 0.14
CA PHE A 4 5.78 -13.27 1.35
C PHE A 4 5.21 -14.67 1.34
N LYS A 5 5.31 -15.34 2.48
CA LYS A 5 4.87 -16.71 2.64
C LYS A 5 3.35 -16.85 2.69
N ASP A 6 2.69 -15.88 3.31
CA ASP A 6 1.24 -15.89 3.51
C ASP A 6 0.72 -14.46 3.72
N ALA A 7 -0.61 -14.33 3.83
CA ALA A 7 -1.25 -13.04 4.06
C ALA A 7 -0.77 -12.38 5.35
N GLY A 8 -0.49 -13.16 6.38
CA GLY A 8 0.01 -12.63 7.65
C GLY A 8 1.30 -11.85 7.48
N GLU A 9 2.21 -12.33 6.63
CA GLU A 9 3.45 -11.60 6.37
C GLU A 9 3.20 -10.30 5.62
N VAL A 10 2.25 -10.28 4.70
CA VAL A 10 1.85 -9.04 4.00
C VAL A 10 1.32 -8.03 5.01
N TYR A 11 0.46 -8.47 5.91
CA TYR A 11 -0.13 -7.57 6.91
C TYR A 11 0.90 -7.08 7.93
N ALA A 12 1.88 -7.92 8.29
CA ALA A 12 2.93 -7.54 9.22
C ALA A 12 3.96 -6.58 8.61
N THR A 13 4.00 -6.43 7.30
CA THR A 13 4.96 -5.57 6.60
C THR A 13 4.24 -4.40 5.93
N ILE A 14 3.60 -4.62 4.80
CA ILE A 14 2.88 -3.56 4.07
C ILE A 14 1.72 -3.03 4.91
N GLY A 15 0.99 -3.93 5.59
CA GLY A 15 -0.12 -3.54 6.45
C GLY A 15 0.34 -2.64 7.59
N LYS A 16 1.43 -3.01 8.25
CA LYS A 16 2.00 -2.19 9.32
C LYS A 16 2.40 -0.81 8.81
N LEU A 17 2.99 -0.75 7.62
CA LEU A 17 3.33 0.53 7.01
C LEU A 17 2.09 1.41 6.87
N PHE A 18 0.99 0.85 6.37
CA PHE A 18 -0.25 1.61 6.21
C PHE A 18 -0.82 2.07 7.54
N GLU A 19 -0.78 1.22 8.57
CA GLU A 19 -1.22 1.61 9.92
C GLU A 19 -0.39 2.77 10.46
N ASP A 20 0.92 2.71 10.29
CA ASP A 20 1.81 3.77 10.75
C ASP A 20 1.55 5.07 9.99
N LEU A 21 1.30 5.00 8.68
CA LEU A 21 0.98 6.19 7.89
C LEU A 21 -0.37 6.78 8.28
N ALA A 22 -1.34 5.93 8.60
CA ALA A 22 -2.68 6.40 8.98
C ALA A 22 -2.68 7.17 10.30
N SER A 23 -1.70 6.93 11.16
CA SER A 23 -1.56 7.61 12.44
C SER A 23 -0.42 8.64 12.47
N ASP A 24 0.28 8.84 11.35
CA ASP A 24 1.38 9.81 11.27
C ASP A 24 0.83 11.24 11.27
N GLU A 25 1.28 12.06 12.21
CA GLU A 25 0.74 13.41 12.38
C GLU A 25 1.00 14.32 11.18
N GLU A 26 2.09 14.10 10.47
CA GLU A 26 2.43 14.92 9.31
C GLU A 26 1.83 14.40 8.02
N LEU A 27 1.94 13.09 7.77
CA LEU A 27 1.56 12.49 6.49
C LEU A 27 0.07 12.14 6.40
N ALA A 28 -0.54 11.69 7.49
CA ALA A 28 -1.94 11.25 7.45
C ALA A 28 -2.89 12.35 6.93
N PRO A 29 -2.77 13.62 7.39
CA PRO A 29 -3.64 14.65 6.84
C PRO A 29 -3.47 14.87 5.35
N LYS A 30 -2.24 14.68 4.83
CA LYS A 30 -1.97 14.85 3.40
C LYS A 30 -2.61 13.73 2.60
N PHE A 31 -2.53 12.48 3.09
CA PHE A 31 -3.18 11.35 2.43
C PHE A 31 -4.70 11.46 2.45
N ARG A 32 -5.27 11.99 3.54
CA ARG A 32 -6.72 12.16 3.65
C ARG A 32 -7.30 13.13 2.62
N LYS A 33 -6.48 14.00 2.07
CA LYS A 33 -6.91 14.94 1.02
C LYS A 33 -7.31 14.20 -0.27
N ALA A 34 -6.90 12.94 -0.43
CA ALA A 34 -7.36 12.12 -1.55
C ALA A 34 -8.86 11.85 -1.46
N ASN A 35 -9.42 11.87 -0.25
CA ASN A 35 -10.86 11.78 0.01
C ASN A 35 -11.46 10.53 -0.63
N THR A 36 -10.87 9.38 -0.35
CA THR A 36 -11.28 8.11 -0.95
C THR A 36 -11.04 6.94 0.00
N ILE A 37 -11.64 5.81 -0.34
CA ILE A 37 -11.38 4.53 0.31
C ILE A 37 -10.80 3.62 -0.76
N VAL A 38 -9.59 3.12 -0.54
CA VAL A 38 -8.86 2.28 -1.49
C VAL A 38 -8.75 0.88 -0.92
N GLN A 39 -9.07 -0.11 -1.74
CA GLN A 39 -8.82 -1.49 -1.39
C GLN A 39 -7.72 -2.04 -2.27
N TYR A 40 -6.67 -2.55 -1.64
CA TYR A 40 -5.57 -3.23 -2.32
C TYR A 40 -5.83 -4.72 -2.26
N ARG A 41 -6.00 -5.34 -3.42
CA ARG A 41 -6.18 -6.79 -3.55
C ARG A 41 -4.91 -7.37 -4.11
N TYR A 42 -4.23 -8.16 -3.29
CA TYR A 42 -2.98 -8.80 -3.69
C TYR A 42 -3.20 -10.27 -3.98
N ARG A 43 -2.38 -10.80 -4.86
CA ARG A 43 -2.30 -12.23 -5.09
C ARG A 43 -0.86 -12.69 -4.87
N GLU A 44 -0.69 -13.95 -4.58
CA GLU A 44 0.60 -14.61 -4.32
C GLU A 44 1.42 -13.90 -3.24
N PRO A 45 0.96 -13.91 -1.99
CA PRO A 45 -0.24 -14.60 -1.49
C PRO A 45 -1.49 -13.75 -1.59
N GLU A 46 -2.64 -14.40 -1.65
CA GLU A 46 -3.91 -13.69 -1.59
C GLU A 46 -4.05 -12.95 -0.28
N SER A 47 -4.28 -11.67 -0.37
CA SER A 47 -4.38 -10.78 0.79
C SER A 47 -5.09 -9.51 0.36
N ARG A 48 -5.63 -8.79 1.33
CA ARG A 48 -6.43 -7.62 1.03
C ARG A 48 -6.29 -6.60 2.16
N ILE A 49 -6.00 -5.37 1.79
CA ILE A 49 -5.90 -4.26 2.74
C ILE A 49 -6.79 -3.13 2.24
N THR A 50 -7.68 -2.65 3.10
CA THR A 50 -8.57 -1.54 2.78
C THR A 50 -8.18 -0.33 3.63
N VAL A 51 -7.99 0.82 2.98
CA VAL A 51 -7.52 2.03 3.63
C VAL A 51 -8.52 3.15 3.41
N LYS A 52 -9.02 3.70 4.51
CA LYS A 52 -9.93 4.85 4.47
C LYS A 52 -9.11 6.12 4.62
N MET A 53 -9.19 6.99 3.62
CA MET A 53 -8.50 8.28 3.59
C MET A 53 -9.53 9.36 3.24
N ILE A 54 -10.30 9.77 4.25
CA ILE A 54 -11.37 10.75 4.09
C ILE A 54 -11.02 11.99 4.89
N GLU A 55 -11.11 13.15 4.24
CA GLU A 55 -10.80 14.41 4.86
C GLU A 55 -11.77 14.70 6.02
N GLY A 56 -11.22 15.05 7.17
CA GLY A 56 -12.03 15.36 8.37
C GLY A 56 -12.42 14.13 9.18
N GLU A 57 -12.01 12.92 8.75
CA GLU A 57 -12.30 11.68 9.48
C GLU A 57 -11.01 10.99 9.86
N GLU A 58 -11.07 10.16 10.90
CA GLU A 58 -9.90 9.35 11.27
C GLU A 58 -9.62 8.32 10.18
N GLY A 59 -8.33 8.03 9.97
CA GLY A 59 -7.93 6.96 9.07
C GLY A 59 -8.29 5.60 9.64
N GLN A 60 -8.53 4.64 8.75
CA GLN A 60 -8.82 3.27 9.14
C GLN A 60 -8.12 2.34 8.15
N VAL A 61 -7.50 1.29 8.69
CA VAL A 61 -6.84 0.27 7.88
C VAL A 61 -7.39 -1.08 8.32
N ASP A 62 -8.01 -1.79 7.40
CA ASP A 62 -8.57 -3.11 7.67
C ASP A 62 -7.83 -4.17 6.85
N PHE A 63 -7.50 -5.28 7.50
CA PHE A 63 -6.87 -6.43 6.85
C PHE A 63 -7.92 -7.51 6.60
N GLY A 64 -7.97 -8.02 5.36
CA GLY A 64 -8.94 -9.05 5.02
C GLY A 64 -10.34 -8.50 4.89
N GLU A 65 -11.29 -9.07 5.61
CA GLU A 65 -12.68 -8.63 5.56
C GLU A 65 -12.84 -7.22 6.11
N THR A 66 -13.77 -6.48 5.54
CA THR A 66 -14.00 -5.09 5.91
C THR A 66 -15.46 -4.71 5.68
N LEU A 67 -15.96 -3.79 6.49
CA LEU A 67 -17.27 -3.17 6.28
C LEU A 67 -17.14 -1.89 5.44
N LEU A 68 -15.92 -1.45 5.16
CA LEU A 68 -15.69 -0.28 4.31
C LEU A 68 -16.03 -0.62 2.87
N GLU A 69 -16.68 0.33 2.17
CA GLU A 69 -16.97 0.20 0.76
C GLU A 69 -15.90 0.93 -0.04
N PRO A 70 -15.03 0.21 -0.75
CA PRO A 70 -13.96 0.87 -1.50
C PRO A 70 -14.50 1.61 -2.71
N GLU A 71 -13.99 2.81 -2.92
CA GLU A 71 -14.24 3.58 -4.12
C GLU A 71 -13.27 3.19 -5.23
N VAL A 72 -12.02 2.90 -4.86
CA VAL A 72 -10.98 2.47 -5.78
C VAL A 72 -10.48 1.10 -5.36
N VAL A 73 -10.36 0.19 -6.33
CA VAL A 73 -9.79 -1.13 -6.09
C VAL A 73 -8.52 -1.26 -6.92
N MET A 74 -7.41 -1.54 -6.25
CA MET A 74 -6.11 -1.78 -6.88
C MET A 74 -5.80 -3.27 -6.79
N THR A 75 -5.49 -3.88 -7.90
CA THR A 75 -5.15 -5.31 -7.95
C THR A 75 -3.74 -5.48 -8.48
N MET A 76 -2.93 -6.30 -7.80
CA MET A 76 -1.55 -6.56 -8.17
C MET A 76 -1.02 -7.76 -7.41
N GLU A 77 0.14 -8.27 -7.84
CA GLU A 77 0.85 -9.25 -7.05
C GLU A 77 1.44 -8.57 -5.80
N ALA A 78 1.48 -9.30 -4.70
CA ALA A 78 2.08 -8.79 -3.47
C ALA A 78 3.54 -8.39 -3.68
N ASP A 79 4.27 -9.13 -4.52
CA ASP A 79 5.66 -8.80 -4.85
C ASP A 79 5.77 -7.46 -5.57
N THR A 80 4.82 -7.14 -6.44
CA THR A 80 4.79 -5.83 -7.10
C THR A 80 4.59 -4.71 -6.08
N ALA A 81 3.67 -4.91 -5.13
CA ALA A 81 3.44 -3.93 -4.08
C ALA A 81 4.69 -3.74 -3.22
N HIS A 82 5.37 -4.83 -2.88
CA HIS A 82 6.60 -4.76 -2.10
C HIS A 82 7.67 -3.96 -2.82
N ARG A 83 7.91 -4.26 -4.10
CA ARG A 83 8.88 -3.51 -4.90
C ARG A 83 8.49 -2.05 -5.06
N PHE A 84 7.19 -1.76 -5.15
CA PHE A 84 6.74 -0.37 -5.18
C PHE A 84 7.18 0.38 -3.92
N TRP A 85 6.96 -0.19 -2.74
CA TRP A 85 7.32 0.47 -1.48
C TRP A 85 8.83 0.53 -1.26
N LEU A 86 9.60 -0.29 -1.97
CA LEU A 86 11.06 -0.16 -2.02
C LEU A 86 11.51 0.93 -3.00
N GLY A 87 10.59 1.54 -3.74
CA GLY A 87 10.90 2.59 -4.70
C GLY A 87 11.30 2.09 -6.08
N GLN A 88 11.02 0.83 -6.38
CA GLN A 88 11.48 0.17 -7.61
C GLN A 88 10.42 0.10 -8.72
N VAL A 89 9.20 0.55 -8.47
CA VAL A 89 8.09 0.45 -9.43
C VAL A 89 7.48 1.82 -9.64
N ASN A 90 7.34 2.20 -10.91
CA ASN A 90 6.61 3.41 -11.29
C ASN A 90 5.14 3.05 -11.50
N VAL A 91 4.23 3.72 -10.80
CA VAL A 91 2.80 3.41 -10.84
C VAL A 91 2.22 3.56 -12.24
N THR A 92 2.53 4.67 -12.90
CA THR A 92 2.00 4.93 -14.24
C THR A 92 2.43 3.84 -15.22
N GLY A 93 3.71 3.47 -15.18
CA GLY A 93 4.23 2.38 -16.03
C GLY A 93 3.62 1.03 -15.69
N ALA A 94 3.44 0.74 -14.39
CA ALA A 94 2.85 -0.52 -13.96
C ALA A 94 1.39 -0.64 -14.40
N LEU A 95 0.63 0.46 -14.34
CA LEU A 95 -0.74 0.49 -14.84
C LEU A 95 -0.78 0.27 -16.35
N ALA A 96 0.13 0.92 -17.08
CA ALA A 96 0.19 0.79 -18.54
C ALA A 96 0.52 -0.64 -18.98
N ARG A 97 1.36 -1.34 -18.19
CA ARG A 97 1.77 -2.72 -18.52
C ARG A 97 0.88 -3.79 -17.91
N GLY A 98 -0.15 -3.40 -17.15
CA GLY A 98 -1.05 -4.34 -16.50
C GLY A 98 -0.48 -5.03 -15.27
N GLN A 99 0.66 -4.58 -14.77
CA GLN A 99 1.24 -5.09 -13.51
C GLN A 99 0.41 -4.63 -12.31
N MET A 100 -0.22 -3.48 -12.44
CA MET A 100 -1.22 -2.98 -11.51
C MET A 100 -2.50 -2.70 -12.30
N LYS A 101 -3.63 -3.03 -11.71
CA LYS A 101 -4.94 -2.74 -12.30
C LYS A 101 -5.73 -1.90 -11.32
N ALA A 102 -6.39 -0.87 -11.80
CA ALA A 102 -7.18 0.03 -10.98
C ALA A 102 -8.62 0.09 -11.48
N LYS A 103 -9.57 0.04 -10.56
CA LYS A 103 -10.98 0.18 -10.85
C LYS A 103 -11.52 1.34 -10.02
N GLY A 104 -12.30 2.23 -10.63
CA GLY A 104 -12.79 3.44 -9.98
C GLY A 104 -12.01 4.68 -10.40
N PRO A 105 -12.15 5.79 -9.66
CA PRO A 105 -11.51 7.06 -10.03
C PRO A 105 -10.00 7.03 -9.75
N VAL A 106 -9.26 6.44 -10.68
CA VAL A 106 -7.81 6.25 -10.53
C VAL A 106 -7.05 7.57 -10.35
N ALA A 107 -7.64 8.69 -10.81
CA ALA A 107 -7.03 10.01 -10.61
C ALA A 107 -6.78 10.33 -9.14
N LYS A 108 -7.62 9.82 -8.25
CA LYS A 108 -7.42 10.01 -6.80
C LYS A 108 -6.18 9.29 -6.29
N ILE A 109 -5.86 8.14 -6.89
CA ILE A 109 -4.64 7.40 -6.54
C ILE A 109 -3.41 8.13 -7.07
N LEU A 110 -3.50 8.64 -8.30
CA LEU A 110 -2.36 9.36 -8.89
C LEU A 110 -2.00 10.62 -8.12
N LYS A 111 -2.96 11.24 -7.44
CA LYS A 111 -2.68 12.38 -6.57
C LYS A 111 -1.81 12.01 -5.37
N LEU A 112 -1.80 10.74 -4.97
CA LEU A 112 -1.00 10.28 -3.84
C LEU A 112 0.46 10.02 -4.24
N VAL A 113 0.74 9.84 -5.52
CA VAL A 113 2.08 9.49 -6.00
C VAL A 113 3.17 10.44 -5.49
N PRO A 114 2.99 11.78 -5.55
CA PRO A 114 4.03 12.67 -5.02
C PRO A 114 4.25 12.54 -3.51
N LEU A 115 3.27 11.99 -2.78
CA LEU A 115 3.34 11.88 -1.33
C LEU A 115 4.05 10.61 -0.86
N VAL A 116 4.21 9.61 -1.74
CA VAL A 116 4.76 8.32 -1.31
C VAL A 116 6.29 8.29 -1.29
N LYS A 117 6.95 9.18 -2.01
CA LYS A 117 8.40 9.18 -2.11
C LYS A 117 9.11 9.21 -0.74
N PRO A 118 8.72 10.07 0.21
CA PRO A 118 9.34 10.04 1.53
C PRO A 118 8.99 8.81 2.37
N VAL A 119 8.04 7.99 1.92
CA VAL A 119 7.66 6.76 2.62
C VAL A 119 8.64 5.62 2.33
N PHE A 120 9.29 5.62 1.15
CA PHE A 120 10.18 4.53 0.76
C PHE A 120 11.29 4.27 1.77
N PRO A 121 12.03 5.29 2.27
CA PRO A 121 13.03 5.03 3.31
C PRO A 121 12.44 4.52 4.62
N ARG A 122 11.21 4.91 4.93
CA ARG A 122 10.52 4.45 6.15
C ARG A 122 10.22 2.97 6.07
N TYR A 123 9.80 2.49 4.91
CA TYR A 123 9.52 1.07 4.70
C TYR A 123 10.82 0.26 4.83
N ARG A 124 11.92 0.74 4.25
CA ARG A 124 13.22 0.09 4.36
C ARG A 124 13.66 0.00 5.82
N ARG A 125 13.53 1.08 6.58
CA ARG A 125 13.88 1.08 7.99
C ARG A 125 13.01 0.12 8.78
N GLN A 126 11.72 0.08 8.48
CA GLN A 126 10.80 -0.84 9.13
C GLN A 126 11.23 -2.29 8.93
N LEU A 127 11.65 -2.64 7.72
CA LEU A 127 12.12 -3.99 7.41
C LEU A 127 13.43 -4.31 8.14
N GLU A 128 14.35 -3.36 8.22
CA GLU A 128 15.58 -3.52 8.98
C GLU A 128 15.30 -3.77 10.46
N ASP A 129 14.42 -2.96 11.03
CA ASP A 129 14.06 -3.05 12.45
C ASP A 129 13.36 -4.38 12.76
N ALA A 130 12.63 -4.92 11.79
CA ALA A 130 11.94 -6.21 11.92
C ALA A 130 12.87 -7.41 11.65
N GLY A 131 14.13 -7.17 11.28
CA GLY A 131 15.08 -8.24 10.96
C GLY A 131 14.80 -8.91 9.62
N ARG A 132 14.06 -8.25 8.73
CA ARG A 132 13.68 -8.79 7.44
C ARG A 132 14.59 -8.29 6.31
N ARG A 133 15.89 -8.57 6.45
CA ARG A 133 16.87 -8.19 5.42
C ARG A 133 16.63 -8.91 4.10
N ASP A 134 16.04 -10.10 4.16
CA ASP A 134 15.64 -10.86 2.98
C ASP A 134 14.74 -10.02 2.06
N LEU A 135 13.85 -9.22 2.65
CA LEU A 135 12.92 -8.38 1.90
C LEU A 135 13.60 -7.11 1.37
N LEU A 136 14.67 -6.65 2.02
CA LEU A 136 15.41 -5.47 1.56
C LEU A 136 16.22 -5.76 0.30
N GLU A 137 16.61 -7.00 0.09
CA GLU A 137 17.45 -7.42 -1.03
C GLU A 137 16.62 -7.83 -2.25
N ALA A 138 15.30 -7.62 -2.21
CA ALA A 138 14.43 -7.89 -3.35
C ALA A 138 14.82 -7.01 -4.53
N SER A 139 14.97 -7.61 -5.69
CA SER A 139 15.39 -6.92 -6.90
C SER A 139 14.59 -7.37 -8.13
#